data_4f7a9c44e110040bed0d995ccf781284
#
_entry.id   4f7a9c44e110040bed0d995ccf781284
#
_cell.length_a   1.000
_cell.length_b   1.000
_cell.length_c   1.000
_cell.angle_alpha   90.00
_cell.angle_beta   90.00
_cell.angle_gamma   90.00
#
_symmetry.space_group_name_H-M   'P 1'
#
loop_
_entity.id
_entity.type
_entity.pdbx_description
1 polymer ?
#
loop_
_entity_poly.entity_id
_entity_poly.type
_entity_poly.pdbx_seq_one_letter_code
_entity_poly.pdbx_strand_id
1 'polypeptide(L)'
;MARIPHTAAALILITATLLGGCGTSPKDAALAILLLDKPLSGKIHGGQQPVSGSHVYLFAANTAAYGARSLSLLTPSAQGVATDANGAYVLTDAQGNFNLTNTYACTPNQQVYVLALGGNPGLASGTNNQALALMAALGNCPSNGSFLGDIPNVFINEVSTVAAAYALSGFMTDATHLASGPSAAAQRGLANAFLAVPTLADINTGNARIENPAGNGTVPQAEINTLANILVPCINSNGINTACSTFFAFAKNSAGITPIDTIQALLNIAQNPGSNVANLFALAPASAPFQPTLSAAPNDWTLAVTYFADNMSGPYFPAIDANGSVWVPSFANNTLTVFDPTGDLPAGQSGYTGGGLNQPFQIAIDPAGNVYTINFAGGNPSTVSKHLPSGTPFTATAYSCGASCFFLAIDGSSNVWLAGNNFVRTLNSAGTSIATFTTNGYESGIAIDSANKAFTLGQSRALYHLTLPSTTTQTVATAVATSGVELTALAIDSADNVWYTSNKNSVIGKSDKSGNQASVAAGYSGGGLNAPAGIAIDGSNRVWVANRGNNSISAFTSTGTAISPATGYKAALVSGPRGLAIDASGNVWITNFTGNSVTEFIGAATPTPTPISPATHGQRP
;
A
#
# COMPACT_ATOMS: atom_id res chain seq x y z
N MET A 1 24.72 17.37 41.73
CA MET A 1 24.41 16.71 43.03
C MET A 1 23.27 15.73 42.80
N ALA A 2 23.49 14.51 43.29
CA ALA A 2 22.56 13.39 43.50
C ALA A 2 21.97 12.69 42.28
N ARG A 3 22.61 11.60 41.89
CA ARG A 3 22.07 10.45 41.17
C ARG A 3 21.16 9.64 42.10
N ILE A 4 20.04 9.15 41.60
CA ILE A 4 19.22 8.12 42.25
C ILE A 4 19.25 6.86 41.36
N PRO A 5 19.41 5.65 41.93
CA PRO A 5 19.80 4.45 41.19
C PRO A 5 18.60 3.63 40.69
N HIS A 6 18.89 2.85 39.64
CA HIS A 6 18.01 1.83 39.07
C HIS A 6 17.65 0.75 40.09
N THR A 7 16.36 0.48 40.25
CA THR A 7 15.86 -0.69 41.00
C THR A 7 15.88 -1.93 40.10
N ALA A 8 16.53 -2.96 40.61
CA ALA A 8 16.71 -4.26 40.02
C ALA A 8 15.37 -5.02 39.88
N ALA A 9 15.20 -5.67 38.73
CA ALA A 9 14.15 -6.68 38.53
C ALA A 9 14.46 -7.89 39.42
N ALA A 10 13.52 -8.23 40.29
CA ALA A 10 13.62 -9.41 41.15
C ALA A 10 13.37 -10.68 40.32
N LEU A 11 14.41 -11.48 40.15
CA LEU A 11 14.35 -12.85 39.63
C LEU A 11 13.76 -13.73 40.72
N ILE A 12 12.50 -14.17 40.60
CA ILE A 12 11.90 -15.14 41.51
C ILE A 12 12.44 -16.51 41.11
N LEU A 13 13.37 -17.02 41.90
CA LEU A 13 13.88 -18.39 41.82
C LEU A 13 12.92 -19.29 42.63
N ILE A 14 12.07 -20.05 41.94
CA ILE A 14 11.27 -21.07 42.58
C ILE A 14 12.15 -22.30 42.80
N THR A 15 12.60 -22.52 44.03
CA THR A 15 13.23 -23.77 44.45
C THR A 15 12.17 -24.83 44.64
N ALA A 16 12.05 -25.77 43.70
CA ALA A 16 11.28 -26.97 43.88
C ALA A 16 12.03 -27.94 44.77
N THR A 17 11.55 -28.17 45.98
CA THR A 17 11.99 -29.27 46.86
C THR A 17 11.54 -30.61 46.28
N LEU A 18 12.49 -31.41 45.84
CA LEU A 18 12.29 -32.80 45.43
C LEU A 18 11.92 -33.65 46.64
N LEU A 19 10.66 -34.04 46.74
CA LEU A 19 10.24 -35.22 47.46
C LEU A 19 10.15 -36.37 46.46
N GLY A 20 10.99 -37.36 46.65
CA GLY A 20 11.12 -38.51 45.78
C GLY A 20 9.86 -39.39 45.72
N GLY A 21 9.49 -39.78 44.51
CA GLY A 21 8.46 -40.77 44.22
C GLY A 21 8.27 -40.93 42.71
N CYS A 22 8.78 -42.06 42.20
CA CYS A 22 8.49 -42.70 40.89
C CYS A 22 8.18 -41.88 39.64
N GLY A 23 9.15 -41.85 38.75
CA GLY A 23 8.99 -42.14 37.33
C GLY A 23 8.13 -41.20 36.50
N THR A 24 8.53 -39.92 36.27
CA THR A 24 8.12 -39.18 35.07
C THR A 24 9.32 -39.02 34.14
N SER A 25 9.16 -39.47 32.90
CA SER A 25 10.21 -39.37 31.89
C SER A 25 10.44 -37.89 31.48
N PRO A 26 11.64 -37.52 31.00
CA PRO A 26 11.90 -36.16 30.52
C PRO A 26 10.94 -35.69 29.38
N LYS A 27 10.21 -36.61 28.77
CA LYS A 27 9.20 -36.33 27.76
C LYS A 27 7.91 -35.75 28.37
N ASP A 28 7.56 -36.08 29.61
CA ASP A 28 6.34 -35.55 30.24
C ASP A 28 6.55 -34.13 30.77
N ALA A 29 7.77 -33.78 31.17
CA ALA A 29 8.13 -32.41 31.53
C ALA A 29 8.19 -31.47 30.29
N ALA A 30 8.62 -31.98 29.12
CA ALA A 30 8.61 -31.24 27.87
C ALA A 30 7.18 -31.04 27.33
N LEU A 31 6.25 -31.97 27.60
CA LEU A 31 4.85 -31.87 27.20
C LEU A 31 4.07 -30.85 28.07
N ALA A 32 4.46 -30.67 29.32
CA ALA A 32 3.84 -29.69 30.23
C ALA A 32 4.21 -28.25 29.92
N ILE A 33 5.31 -28.02 29.20
CA ILE A 33 5.73 -26.67 28.72
C ILE A 33 4.98 -26.24 27.43
N LEU A 34 4.30 -27.18 26.77
CA LEU A 34 3.53 -26.97 25.54
C LEU A 34 2.08 -26.51 25.74
N LEU A 35 1.62 -26.41 26.97
CA LEU A 35 0.30 -25.85 27.35
C LEU A 35 0.48 -24.40 27.86
N LEU A 36 1.23 -23.57 27.14
CA LEU A 36 1.16 -22.14 27.35
C LEU A 36 -0.24 -21.69 26.94
N ASP A 37 -0.95 -21.03 27.84
CA ASP A 37 -2.20 -20.36 27.52
C ASP A 37 -1.99 -19.50 26.30
N LYS A 38 -2.91 -19.59 25.32
CA LYS A 38 -2.94 -18.75 24.12
C LYS A 38 -4.07 -17.74 24.29
N PRO A 39 -3.90 -16.71 25.14
CA PRO A 39 -4.96 -15.75 25.40
C PRO A 39 -5.19 -14.91 24.15
N LEU A 40 -6.45 -14.80 23.78
CA LEU A 40 -6.95 -13.89 22.78
C LEU A 40 -8.40 -13.59 23.12
N SER A 41 -8.67 -12.37 23.51
CA SER A 41 -10.02 -11.92 23.90
C SER A 41 -10.26 -10.50 23.40
N GLY A 42 -11.51 -10.07 23.46
CA GLY A 42 -11.83 -8.71 23.03
C GLY A 42 -13.30 -8.37 23.19
N LYS A 43 -13.69 -7.26 22.56
CA LYS A 43 -15.04 -6.73 22.57
C LYS A 43 -15.49 -6.33 21.17
N ILE A 44 -16.79 -6.46 20.92
CA ILE A 44 -17.45 -6.00 19.71
C ILE A 44 -18.46 -4.91 20.07
N HIS A 45 -18.29 -3.74 19.48
CA HIS A 45 -19.21 -2.63 19.65
C HIS A 45 -19.70 -2.12 18.30
N GLY A 46 -20.99 -1.75 18.24
CA GLY A 46 -21.58 -0.96 17.16
C GLY A 46 -21.79 0.47 17.66
N GLY A 47 -20.98 1.41 17.18
CA GLY A 47 -20.92 2.74 17.79
C GLY A 47 -20.47 2.66 19.24
N GLN A 48 -21.37 3.01 20.16
CA GLN A 48 -21.13 2.90 21.61
C GLN A 48 -21.82 1.69 22.26
N GLN A 49 -22.53 0.87 21.49
CA GLN A 49 -23.33 -0.23 22.01
C GLN A 49 -22.60 -1.59 21.89
N PRO A 50 -22.61 -2.44 22.92
CA PRO A 50 -22.09 -3.79 22.79
C PRO A 50 -22.97 -4.60 21.84
N VAL A 51 -22.34 -5.45 21.02
CA VAL A 51 -23.03 -6.38 20.12
C VAL A 51 -23.04 -7.77 20.74
N SER A 52 -24.21 -8.20 21.24
CA SER A 52 -24.39 -9.51 21.86
C SER A 52 -24.77 -10.59 20.85
N GLY A 53 -24.33 -11.84 21.07
CA GLY A 53 -24.66 -12.99 20.23
C GLY A 53 -24.08 -12.90 18.81
N SER A 54 -23.05 -12.06 18.58
CA SER A 54 -22.32 -12.04 17.32
C SER A 54 -21.47 -13.29 17.16
N HIS A 55 -21.41 -13.86 15.95
CA HIS A 55 -20.51 -14.96 15.62
C HIS A 55 -19.11 -14.40 15.39
N VAL A 56 -18.15 -14.79 16.22
CA VAL A 56 -16.76 -14.34 16.16
C VAL A 56 -15.89 -15.46 15.63
N TYR A 57 -15.32 -15.23 14.47
CA TYR A 57 -14.40 -16.13 13.78
C TYR A 57 -12.97 -15.64 13.91
N LEU A 58 -12.03 -16.57 13.91
CA LEU A 58 -10.62 -16.27 13.73
C LEU A 58 -10.15 -16.91 12.42
N PHE A 59 -9.68 -16.09 11.52
CA PHE A 59 -9.24 -16.52 10.20
C PHE A 59 -7.78 -16.17 9.93
N ALA A 60 -7.10 -17.04 9.18
CA ALA A 60 -5.89 -16.67 8.45
C ALA A 60 -6.24 -16.35 6.99
N ALA A 61 -5.60 -15.34 6.42
CA ALA A 61 -5.64 -15.09 4.99
C ALA A 61 -5.10 -16.30 4.22
N ASN A 62 -5.72 -16.62 3.08
CA ASN A 62 -5.29 -17.71 2.22
C ASN A 62 -4.16 -17.26 1.29
N THR A 63 -3.19 -18.13 1.02
CA THR A 63 -2.05 -17.81 0.14
C THR A 63 -1.99 -18.69 -1.12
N ALA A 64 -3.05 -19.45 -1.41
CA ALA A 64 -3.08 -20.35 -2.57
C ALA A 64 -3.44 -19.62 -3.86
N ALA A 65 -4.38 -18.69 -3.81
CA ALA A 65 -4.82 -17.88 -4.95
C ALA A 65 -5.60 -16.65 -4.49
N TYR A 66 -5.54 -15.56 -5.23
CA TYR A 66 -6.41 -14.40 -5.01
C TYR A 66 -7.88 -14.81 -5.08
N GLY A 67 -8.70 -14.29 -4.15
CA GLY A 67 -10.11 -14.62 -4.03
C GLY A 67 -10.40 -15.98 -3.37
N ALA A 68 -9.38 -16.70 -2.92
CA ALA A 68 -9.58 -17.92 -2.15
C ALA A 68 -10.19 -17.62 -0.77
N ARG A 69 -10.99 -18.56 -0.26
CA ARG A 69 -11.59 -18.44 1.07
C ARG A 69 -10.52 -18.48 2.15
N SER A 70 -10.67 -17.63 3.16
CA SER A 70 -9.82 -17.59 4.35
C SER A 70 -9.88 -18.89 5.15
N LEU A 71 -8.80 -19.20 5.86
CA LEU A 71 -8.63 -20.44 6.62
C LEU A 71 -9.14 -20.26 8.05
N SER A 72 -10.11 -21.07 8.50
CA SER A 72 -10.57 -21.06 9.88
C SER A 72 -9.48 -21.60 10.81
N LEU A 73 -9.17 -20.85 11.86
CA LEU A 73 -8.14 -21.18 12.85
C LEU A 73 -8.71 -21.72 14.16
N LEU A 74 -10.02 -21.56 14.42
CA LEU A 74 -10.65 -22.08 15.62
C LEU A 74 -10.79 -23.61 15.53
N THR A 75 -10.58 -24.28 16.65
CA THR A 75 -10.71 -25.74 16.80
C THR A 75 -12.17 -26.11 17.05
N PRO A 76 -12.87 -26.77 16.10
CA PRO A 76 -14.31 -27.04 16.23
C PRO A 76 -14.73 -27.85 17.47
N SER A 77 -13.81 -28.67 18.00
CA SER A 77 -14.05 -29.49 19.21
C SER A 77 -13.71 -28.76 20.52
N ALA A 78 -13.22 -27.51 20.47
CA ALA A 78 -12.90 -26.78 21.68
C ALA A 78 -14.18 -26.31 22.41
N GLN A 79 -14.10 -26.23 23.73
CA GLN A 79 -15.24 -25.80 24.55
C GLN A 79 -15.68 -24.37 24.17
N GLY A 80 -16.99 -24.19 23.97
CA GLY A 80 -17.58 -22.90 23.61
C GLY A 80 -17.47 -22.54 22.12
N VAL A 81 -16.90 -23.41 21.29
CA VAL A 81 -16.83 -23.25 19.83
C VAL A 81 -18.01 -23.96 19.16
N ALA A 82 -18.71 -23.26 18.30
CA ALA A 82 -19.76 -23.79 17.40
C ALA A 82 -19.30 -23.68 15.95
N THR A 83 -20.08 -24.22 15.01
CA THR A 83 -19.78 -24.20 13.56
C THR A 83 -21.00 -23.83 12.75
N ASP A 84 -20.79 -23.07 11.67
CA ASP A 84 -21.77 -22.77 10.64
C ASP A 84 -21.14 -22.84 9.22
N ALA A 85 -21.84 -22.33 8.20
CA ALA A 85 -21.36 -22.31 6.83
C ALA A 85 -20.07 -21.47 6.64
N ASN A 86 -19.81 -20.51 7.53
CA ASN A 86 -18.61 -19.66 7.49
C ASN A 86 -17.40 -20.30 8.18
N GLY A 87 -17.61 -21.23 9.11
CA GLY A 87 -16.55 -21.93 9.81
C GLY A 87 -16.84 -22.10 11.31
N ALA A 88 -15.78 -22.29 12.10
CA ALA A 88 -15.86 -22.35 13.54
C ALA A 88 -15.91 -20.95 14.15
N TYR A 89 -16.75 -20.74 15.17
CA TYR A 89 -16.95 -19.44 15.82
C TYR A 89 -17.23 -19.57 17.32
N VAL A 90 -17.05 -18.48 18.07
CA VAL A 90 -17.59 -18.30 19.42
C VAL A 90 -18.64 -17.19 19.42
N LEU A 91 -19.50 -17.15 20.43
CA LEU A 91 -20.51 -16.09 20.58
C LEU A 91 -20.01 -14.99 21.54
N THR A 92 -20.40 -13.75 21.24
CA THR A 92 -20.25 -12.67 22.22
C THR A 92 -21.29 -12.77 23.32
N ASP A 93 -20.90 -12.35 24.53
CA ASP A 93 -21.82 -12.21 25.70
C ASP A 93 -22.69 -10.95 25.58
N ALA A 94 -23.50 -10.70 26.62
CA ALA A 94 -24.40 -9.53 26.66
C ALA A 94 -23.67 -8.17 26.71
N GLN A 95 -22.38 -8.15 27.05
CA GLN A 95 -21.51 -6.97 27.07
C GLN A 95 -20.63 -6.88 25.80
N GLY A 96 -20.88 -7.74 24.80
CA GLY A 96 -20.12 -7.80 23.56
C GLY A 96 -18.74 -8.43 23.71
N ASN A 97 -18.40 -9.03 24.86
CA ASN A 97 -17.11 -9.67 25.02
C ASN A 97 -17.06 -11.03 24.32
N PHE A 98 -15.89 -11.37 23.78
CA PHE A 98 -15.58 -12.71 23.26
C PHE A 98 -14.27 -13.23 23.84
N ASN A 99 -14.13 -14.56 23.86
CA ASN A 99 -12.92 -15.23 24.34
C ASN A 99 -12.54 -16.36 23.39
N LEU A 100 -11.36 -16.26 22.79
CA LEU A 100 -10.76 -17.25 21.90
C LEU A 100 -9.57 -17.96 22.57
N THR A 101 -9.35 -17.75 23.85
CA THR A 101 -8.22 -18.32 24.61
C THR A 101 -8.25 -19.85 24.53
N ASN A 102 -7.13 -20.44 24.09
CA ASN A 102 -6.94 -21.91 23.94
C ASN A 102 -7.88 -22.59 22.92
N THR A 103 -8.60 -21.84 22.09
CA THR A 103 -9.53 -22.38 21.09
C THR A 103 -8.98 -22.37 19.66
N TYR A 104 -7.76 -21.86 19.43
CA TYR A 104 -7.21 -21.67 18.11
C TYR A 104 -5.80 -22.24 17.95
N ALA A 105 -5.43 -22.47 16.69
CA ALA A 105 -4.05 -22.75 16.29
C ALA A 105 -3.71 -21.95 15.03
N CYS A 106 -2.64 -21.16 15.06
CA CYS A 106 -2.09 -20.51 13.89
C CYS A 106 -0.64 -20.92 13.64
N THR A 107 -0.20 -20.86 12.40
CA THR A 107 1.19 -21.11 11.99
C THR A 107 1.93 -19.77 11.91
N PRO A 108 3.19 -19.70 12.38
CA PRO A 108 3.99 -18.47 12.25
C PRO A 108 3.97 -17.89 10.86
N ASN A 109 3.88 -16.54 10.78
CA ASN A 109 3.78 -15.74 9.56
C ASN A 109 2.45 -15.82 8.79
N GLN A 110 1.46 -16.61 9.24
CA GLN A 110 0.09 -16.45 8.72
C GLN A 110 -0.44 -15.06 9.09
N GLN A 111 -1.08 -14.39 8.15
CA GLN A 111 -1.77 -13.12 8.40
C GLN A 111 -3.16 -13.40 8.97
N VAL A 112 -3.39 -12.97 10.21
CA VAL A 112 -4.57 -13.34 11.00
C VAL A 112 -5.49 -12.15 11.20
N TYR A 113 -6.80 -12.39 11.17
CA TYR A 113 -7.83 -11.40 11.48
C TYR A 113 -8.99 -12.02 12.25
N VAL A 114 -9.68 -11.19 13.04
CA VAL A 114 -10.93 -11.54 13.71
C VAL A 114 -12.07 -10.93 12.91
N LEU A 115 -13.10 -11.73 12.65
CA LEU A 115 -14.32 -11.34 11.96
C LEU A 115 -15.52 -11.54 12.88
N ALA A 116 -16.39 -10.55 12.97
CA ALA A 116 -17.65 -10.62 13.71
C ALA A 116 -18.82 -10.46 12.73
N LEU A 117 -19.72 -11.43 12.73
CA LEU A 117 -20.91 -11.42 11.87
C LEU A 117 -22.19 -11.47 12.68
N GLY A 118 -23.14 -10.63 12.32
CA GLY A 118 -24.46 -10.60 12.95
C GLY A 118 -24.41 -10.15 14.42
N GLY A 119 -25.45 -10.50 15.16
CA GLY A 119 -25.61 -10.17 16.58
C GLY A 119 -26.61 -9.04 16.83
N ASN A 120 -26.87 -8.78 18.11
CA ASN A 120 -27.82 -7.79 18.56
C ASN A 120 -27.08 -6.56 19.13
N PRO A 121 -27.14 -5.39 18.48
CA PRO A 121 -26.52 -4.14 18.92
C PRO A 121 -27.38 -3.36 19.92
N GLY A 122 -28.08 -4.01 20.85
CA GLY A 122 -28.95 -3.39 21.85
C GLY A 122 -30.42 -3.26 21.42
N LEU A 123 -30.86 -4.04 20.44
CA LEU A 123 -32.26 -4.12 20.01
C LEU A 123 -33.08 -5.04 20.93
N ALA A 124 -34.39 -5.15 20.70
CA ALA A 124 -35.24 -6.08 21.41
C ALA A 124 -34.69 -7.51 21.35
N SER A 125 -34.88 -8.29 22.42
CA SER A 125 -34.40 -9.68 22.53
C SER A 125 -34.84 -10.49 21.32
N GLY A 126 -33.92 -11.27 20.76
CA GLY A 126 -34.15 -12.10 19.56
C GLY A 126 -34.04 -11.36 18.21
N THR A 127 -33.77 -10.05 18.21
CA THR A 127 -33.54 -9.28 16.98
C THR A 127 -32.05 -9.19 16.70
N ASN A 128 -31.59 -9.80 15.61
CA ASN A 128 -30.19 -9.76 15.16
C ASN A 128 -30.07 -8.93 13.88
N ASN A 129 -28.93 -8.23 13.74
CA ASN A 129 -28.54 -7.56 12.52
C ASN A 129 -27.73 -8.50 11.62
N GLN A 130 -28.34 -9.07 10.59
CA GLN A 130 -27.66 -9.99 9.66
C GLN A 130 -26.71 -9.28 8.67
N ALA A 131 -26.85 -7.98 8.50
CA ALA A 131 -25.96 -7.17 7.64
C ALA A 131 -24.72 -6.66 8.37
N LEU A 132 -24.65 -6.88 9.71
CA LEU A 132 -23.49 -6.50 10.49
C LEU A 132 -22.31 -7.42 10.17
N ALA A 133 -21.23 -6.82 9.69
CA ALA A 133 -19.93 -7.44 9.54
C ALA A 133 -18.87 -6.42 10.01
N LEU A 134 -18.11 -6.79 11.03
CA LEU A 134 -17.03 -5.99 11.61
C LEU A 134 -15.76 -6.83 11.70
N MET A 135 -14.59 -6.19 11.59
CA MET A 135 -13.31 -6.91 11.64
C MET A 135 -12.20 -6.11 12.31
N ALA A 136 -11.19 -6.86 12.79
CA ALA A 136 -9.90 -6.33 13.19
C ALA A 136 -8.77 -7.23 12.64
N ALA A 137 -7.77 -6.62 12.00
CA ALA A 137 -6.58 -7.33 11.54
C ALA A 137 -5.57 -7.45 12.69
N LEU A 138 -5.15 -8.68 13.00
CA LEU A 138 -4.18 -8.96 14.07
C LEU A 138 -2.73 -8.97 13.53
N GLY A 139 -2.55 -9.17 12.22
CA GLY A 139 -1.23 -9.29 11.61
C GLY A 139 -0.65 -10.70 11.67
N ASN A 140 0.67 -10.78 11.71
CA ASN A 140 1.40 -12.05 11.73
C ASN A 140 1.03 -12.92 12.95
N CYS A 141 0.75 -14.19 12.70
CA CYS A 141 0.80 -15.19 13.78
C CYS A 141 2.21 -15.21 14.36
N PRO A 142 2.38 -14.98 15.69
CA PRO A 142 3.67 -14.97 16.34
C PRO A 142 4.43 -16.30 16.22
N SER A 143 5.75 -16.28 16.40
CA SER A 143 6.63 -17.45 16.25
C SER A 143 6.28 -18.62 17.18
N ASN A 144 5.66 -18.32 18.34
CA ASN A 144 5.18 -19.31 19.31
C ASN A 144 3.72 -19.77 19.04
N GLY A 145 3.07 -19.25 17.99
CA GLY A 145 1.66 -19.54 17.66
C GLY A 145 0.65 -18.95 18.65
N SER A 146 1.04 -17.92 19.43
CA SER A 146 0.20 -17.28 20.45
C SER A 146 0.32 -15.76 20.39
N PHE A 147 -0.80 -15.06 20.51
CA PHE A 147 -0.86 -13.60 20.60
C PHE A 147 -0.64 -13.05 22.02
N LEU A 148 -0.14 -13.88 22.94
CA LEU A 148 0.16 -13.48 24.32
C LEU A 148 1.20 -12.33 24.36
N GLY A 149 0.82 -11.21 24.97
CA GLY A 149 1.68 -10.04 25.14
C GLY A 149 1.70 -9.08 23.96
N ASP A 150 1.41 -9.56 22.75
CA ASP A 150 1.42 -8.70 21.55
C ASP A 150 0.09 -7.95 21.38
N ILE A 151 -1.04 -8.62 21.67
CA ILE A 151 -2.38 -8.04 21.56
C ILE A 151 -3.17 -8.39 22.85
N PRO A 152 -3.11 -7.54 23.88
CA PRO A 152 -3.73 -7.85 25.17
C PRO A 152 -5.26 -7.87 25.13
N ASN A 153 -5.88 -7.12 24.22
CA ASN A 153 -7.33 -7.04 24.03
C ASN A 153 -7.66 -6.51 22.64
N VAL A 154 -8.61 -7.13 21.95
CA VAL A 154 -9.02 -6.71 20.60
C VAL A 154 -10.34 -5.96 20.69
N PHE A 155 -10.35 -4.69 20.27
CA PHE A 155 -11.56 -3.89 20.17
C PHE A 155 -12.03 -3.84 18.72
N ILE A 156 -13.14 -4.52 18.43
CA ILE A 156 -13.71 -4.59 17.08
C ILE A 156 -14.90 -3.63 16.99
N ASN A 157 -14.79 -2.65 16.08
CA ASN A 157 -15.82 -1.67 15.83
C ASN A 157 -15.72 -1.16 14.37
N GLU A 158 -16.48 -0.12 14.05
CA GLU A 158 -16.49 0.49 12.73
C GLU A 158 -15.11 1.05 12.34
N VAL A 159 -14.36 1.65 13.28
CA VAL A 159 -13.03 2.23 13.02
C VAL A 159 -12.02 1.14 12.67
N SER A 160 -11.94 0.06 13.46
CA SER A 160 -11.05 -1.08 13.15
C SER A 160 -11.41 -1.72 11.81
N THR A 161 -12.71 -1.73 11.47
CA THR A 161 -13.22 -2.27 10.21
C THR A 161 -12.87 -1.38 9.02
N VAL A 162 -12.98 -0.05 9.14
CA VAL A 162 -12.55 0.90 8.10
C VAL A 162 -11.05 0.72 7.83
N ALA A 163 -10.21 0.72 8.87
CA ALA A 163 -8.77 0.57 8.71
C ALA A 163 -8.41 -0.74 8.00
N ALA A 164 -9.01 -1.87 8.40
CA ALA A 164 -8.76 -3.17 7.79
C ALA A 164 -9.30 -3.26 6.35
N ALA A 165 -10.53 -2.80 6.08
CA ALA A 165 -11.12 -2.85 4.75
C ALA A 165 -10.32 -2.05 3.72
N TYR A 166 -9.80 -0.87 4.08
CA TYR A 166 -8.98 -0.06 3.18
C TYR A 166 -7.61 -0.69 2.94
N ALA A 167 -6.88 -1.01 4.00
CA ALA A 167 -5.54 -1.58 3.87
C ALA A 167 -5.54 -2.93 3.13
N LEU A 168 -6.59 -3.74 3.30
CA LEU A 168 -6.70 -5.08 2.72
C LEU A 168 -7.50 -5.13 1.41
N SER A 169 -7.95 -3.97 0.89
CA SER A 169 -8.84 -3.88 -0.29
C SER A 169 -8.30 -4.56 -1.55
N GLY A 170 -6.97 -4.63 -1.70
CA GLY A 170 -6.29 -5.30 -2.82
C GLY A 170 -6.33 -6.84 -2.74
N PHE A 171 -6.64 -7.41 -1.57
CA PHE A 171 -6.60 -8.85 -1.28
C PHE A 171 -7.95 -9.42 -0.84
N MET A 172 -8.93 -8.58 -0.58
CA MET A 172 -10.22 -8.95 -0.01
C MET A 172 -11.35 -8.78 -1.02
N THR A 173 -12.18 -9.79 -1.20
CA THR A 173 -13.38 -9.73 -2.06
C THR A 173 -14.66 -9.64 -1.25
N ASP A 174 -14.68 -10.21 -0.05
CA ASP A 174 -15.75 -10.14 0.93
C ASP A 174 -15.22 -10.50 2.33
N ALA A 175 -16.04 -10.49 3.36
CA ALA A 175 -15.67 -10.71 4.75
C ALA A 175 -14.95 -12.06 5.01
N THR A 176 -15.15 -13.07 4.17
CA THR A 176 -14.61 -14.44 4.35
C THR A 176 -13.57 -14.83 3.28
N HIS A 177 -13.31 -13.95 2.31
CA HIS A 177 -12.35 -14.19 1.23
C HIS A 177 -11.27 -13.11 1.22
N LEU A 178 -10.25 -13.34 2.03
CA LEU A 178 -9.03 -12.54 2.11
C LEU A 178 -7.85 -13.43 1.70
N ALA A 179 -7.21 -13.12 0.58
CA ALA A 179 -6.20 -14.01 -0.01
C ALA A 179 -5.20 -13.29 -0.90
N SER A 180 -3.97 -13.83 -0.97
CA SER A 180 -2.96 -13.50 -1.96
C SER A 180 -2.69 -14.65 -2.93
N GLY A 181 -1.87 -14.40 -3.96
CA GLY A 181 -1.26 -15.46 -4.77
C GLY A 181 -0.19 -16.23 -3.98
N PRO A 182 0.31 -17.36 -4.56
CA PRO A 182 1.29 -18.23 -3.88
C PRO A 182 2.74 -17.70 -3.97
N SER A 183 3.02 -16.66 -4.74
CA SER A 183 4.36 -16.11 -4.89
C SER A 183 4.84 -15.45 -3.60
N ALA A 184 6.15 -15.45 -3.34
CA ALA A 184 6.73 -14.76 -2.20
C ALA A 184 6.42 -13.24 -2.23
N ALA A 185 6.36 -12.63 -3.41
CA ALA A 185 6.01 -11.23 -3.59
C ALA A 185 4.54 -10.96 -3.21
N ALA A 186 3.60 -11.83 -3.61
CA ALA A 186 2.19 -11.73 -3.24
C ALA A 186 1.97 -11.86 -1.73
N GLN A 187 2.64 -12.83 -1.10
CA GLN A 187 2.58 -13.03 0.34
C GLN A 187 3.22 -11.87 1.11
N ARG A 188 4.32 -11.31 0.59
CA ARG A 188 4.93 -10.09 1.14
C ARG A 188 3.98 -8.90 1.05
N GLY A 189 3.36 -8.69 -0.11
CA GLY A 189 2.38 -7.62 -0.31
C GLY A 189 1.20 -7.74 0.66
N LEU A 190 0.66 -8.96 0.86
CA LEU A 190 -0.37 -9.21 1.85
C LEU A 190 0.11 -8.87 3.28
N ALA A 191 1.31 -9.31 3.66
CA ALA A 191 1.88 -9.01 4.98
C ALA A 191 2.03 -7.49 5.19
N ASN A 192 2.52 -6.76 4.19
CA ASN A 192 2.66 -5.30 4.24
C ASN A 192 1.29 -4.61 4.32
N ALA A 193 0.26 -5.12 3.63
CA ALA A 193 -1.11 -4.61 3.77
C ALA A 193 -1.64 -4.76 5.21
N PHE A 194 -1.32 -5.86 5.89
CA PHE A 194 -1.62 -6.01 7.33
C PHE A 194 -0.83 -5.02 8.19
N LEU A 195 0.42 -4.69 7.84
CA LEU A 195 1.23 -3.69 8.54
C LEU A 195 0.69 -2.26 8.38
N ALA A 196 -0.04 -1.96 7.31
CA ALA A 196 -0.68 -0.66 7.12
C ALA A 196 -1.89 -0.44 8.04
N VAL A 197 -2.55 -1.51 8.54
CA VAL A 197 -3.73 -1.37 9.42
C VAL A 197 -3.40 -0.63 10.73
N PRO A 198 -2.38 -1.00 11.51
CA PRO A 198 -2.04 -0.28 12.74
C PRO A 198 -1.53 1.14 12.51
N THR A 199 -1.21 1.56 11.29
CA THR A 199 -0.92 2.98 11.00
C THR A 199 -2.20 3.82 11.01
N LEU A 200 -3.36 3.23 10.69
CA LEU A 200 -4.64 3.91 10.61
C LEU A 200 -5.44 3.88 11.93
N ALA A 201 -5.44 2.74 12.63
CA ALA A 201 -6.23 2.53 13.84
C ALA A 201 -5.48 1.70 14.88
N ASP A 202 -5.80 1.95 16.15
CA ASP A 202 -5.32 1.16 17.28
C ASP A 202 -6.39 0.14 17.68
N ILE A 203 -6.17 -1.14 17.38
CA ILE A 203 -7.12 -2.21 17.67
C ILE A 203 -7.27 -2.53 19.18
N ASN A 204 -6.36 -2.05 20.04
CA ASN A 204 -6.51 -2.21 21.50
C ASN A 204 -7.54 -1.22 22.08
N THR A 205 -7.75 -0.09 21.42
CA THR A 205 -8.68 0.96 21.86
C THR A 205 -9.89 1.14 20.94
N GLY A 206 -9.80 0.65 19.68
CA GLY A 206 -10.82 0.85 18.66
C GLY A 206 -10.87 2.28 18.12
N ASN A 207 -9.80 3.08 18.29
CA ASN A 207 -9.73 4.47 17.87
C ASN A 207 -8.89 4.66 16.60
N ALA A 208 -9.31 5.59 15.75
CA ALA A 208 -8.49 6.07 14.65
C ALA A 208 -7.27 6.85 15.19
N ARG A 209 -6.11 6.65 14.57
CA ARG A 209 -4.89 7.35 14.96
C ARG A 209 -4.84 8.77 14.40
N ILE A 210 -4.10 9.64 15.08
CA ILE A 210 -3.72 10.98 14.60
C ILE A 210 -2.39 10.90 13.86
N GLU A 211 -1.49 10.06 14.38
CA GLU A 211 -0.15 9.81 13.87
C GLU A 211 0.09 8.30 13.75
N ASN A 212 0.94 7.88 12.81
CA ASN A 212 1.38 6.49 12.74
C ASN A 212 2.19 6.10 14.00
N PRO A 213 2.42 4.81 14.28
CA PRO A 213 3.15 4.38 15.48
C PRO A 213 4.57 4.96 15.61
N ALA A 214 5.24 5.28 14.49
CA ALA A 214 6.57 5.89 14.47
C ALA A 214 6.56 7.40 14.80
N GLY A 215 5.38 8.07 14.78
CA GLY A 215 5.23 9.49 15.11
C GLY A 215 5.68 10.47 14.01
N ASN A 216 5.96 9.97 12.80
CA ASN A 216 6.41 10.78 11.66
C ASN A 216 5.37 10.86 10.53
N GLY A 217 4.18 10.28 10.71
CA GLY A 217 3.12 10.22 9.72
C GLY A 217 1.81 10.81 10.22
N THR A 218 1.22 11.75 9.48
CA THR A 218 -0.11 12.32 9.75
C THR A 218 -1.18 11.43 9.14
N VAL A 219 -2.09 10.93 9.99
CA VAL A 219 -3.19 10.03 9.63
C VAL A 219 -4.49 10.81 9.43
N PRO A 220 -5.34 10.48 8.45
CA PRO A 220 -6.60 11.18 8.19
C PRO A 220 -7.69 10.77 9.20
N GLN A 221 -7.46 11.03 10.49
CA GLN A 221 -8.33 10.59 11.60
C GLN A 221 -9.79 11.00 11.41
N ALA A 222 -10.04 12.26 11.03
CA ALA A 222 -11.40 12.75 10.85
C ALA A 222 -12.14 12.04 9.71
N GLU A 223 -11.45 11.64 8.67
CA GLU A 223 -12.01 10.90 7.54
C GLU A 223 -12.33 9.46 7.92
N ILE A 224 -11.41 8.77 8.62
CA ILE A 224 -11.64 7.43 9.17
C ILE A 224 -12.85 7.43 10.11
N ASN A 225 -12.91 8.39 11.03
CA ASN A 225 -14.04 8.52 11.95
C ASN A 225 -15.36 8.81 11.23
N THR A 226 -15.34 9.63 10.17
CA THR A 226 -16.54 9.92 9.39
C THR A 226 -17.03 8.67 8.64
N LEU A 227 -16.12 7.91 8.01
CA LEU A 227 -16.45 6.63 7.39
C LEU A 227 -17.03 5.64 8.42
N ALA A 228 -16.42 5.54 9.61
CA ALA A 228 -16.94 4.72 10.70
C ALA A 228 -18.36 5.15 11.11
N ASN A 229 -18.59 6.46 11.23
CA ASN A 229 -19.91 7.01 11.59
C ASN A 229 -20.99 6.76 10.52
N ILE A 230 -20.63 6.65 9.25
CA ILE A 230 -21.55 6.29 8.16
C ILE A 230 -22.13 4.88 8.36
N LEU A 231 -21.36 3.96 8.95
CA LEU A 231 -21.80 2.59 9.21
C LEU A 231 -22.75 2.48 10.40
N VAL A 232 -22.59 3.35 11.42
CA VAL A 232 -23.29 3.26 12.71
C VAL A 232 -24.80 3.09 12.58
N PRO A 233 -25.55 3.85 11.76
CA PRO A 233 -27.00 3.68 11.65
C PRO A 233 -27.42 2.31 11.09
N CYS A 234 -26.64 1.72 10.21
CA CYS A 234 -26.88 0.36 9.71
C CYS A 234 -26.53 -0.68 10.77
N ILE A 235 -25.37 -0.56 11.42
CA ILE A 235 -24.90 -1.50 12.44
C ILE A 235 -25.85 -1.54 13.64
N ASN A 236 -26.32 -0.37 14.11
CA ASN A 236 -27.26 -0.29 15.24
C ASN A 236 -28.73 -0.50 14.85
N SER A 237 -28.97 -1.30 13.82
CA SER A 237 -30.30 -1.64 13.31
C SER A 237 -30.50 -3.15 13.19
N ASN A 238 -31.63 -3.57 12.65
CA ASN A 238 -31.92 -4.98 12.35
C ASN A 238 -31.34 -5.45 11.00
N GLY A 239 -30.56 -4.60 10.31
CA GLY A 239 -29.89 -4.93 9.04
C GLY A 239 -30.76 -4.85 7.77
N ILE A 240 -32.08 -4.79 7.90
CA ILE A 240 -33.03 -4.77 6.78
C ILE A 240 -33.82 -3.46 6.70
N ASN A 241 -33.54 -2.52 7.55
CA ASN A 241 -34.22 -1.24 7.63
C ASN A 241 -33.70 -0.24 6.57
N THR A 242 -34.32 0.96 6.53
CA THR A 242 -33.96 2.04 5.60
C THR A 242 -32.50 2.49 5.76
N ALA A 243 -31.92 2.45 6.96
CA ALA A 243 -30.54 2.88 7.17
C ALA A 243 -29.54 1.99 6.39
N CYS A 244 -29.65 0.65 6.52
CA CYS A 244 -28.80 -0.26 5.76
C CYS A 244 -29.09 -0.22 4.26
N SER A 245 -30.37 -0.24 3.85
CA SER A 245 -30.72 -0.25 2.43
C SER A 245 -30.26 1.03 1.71
N THR A 246 -30.33 2.20 2.36
CA THR A 246 -29.82 3.47 1.81
C THR A 246 -28.29 3.46 1.73
N PHE A 247 -27.61 3.02 2.79
CA PHE A 247 -26.14 2.89 2.79
C PHE A 247 -25.68 1.99 1.66
N PHE A 248 -26.26 0.81 1.52
CA PHE A 248 -25.91 -0.17 0.47
C PHE A 248 -26.23 0.34 -0.94
N ALA A 249 -27.29 1.13 -1.11
CA ALA A 249 -27.62 1.75 -2.39
C ALA A 249 -26.55 2.74 -2.87
N PHE A 250 -25.89 3.44 -1.94
CA PHE A 250 -24.79 4.38 -2.24
C PHE A 250 -23.42 3.71 -2.29
N ALA A 251 -23.23 2.54 -1.65
CA ALA A 251 -21.98 1.79 -1.61
C ALA A 251 -21.90 0.64 -2.63
N LYS A 252 -22.55 0.76 -3.80
CA LYS A 252 -22.45 -0.21 -4.88
C LYS A 252 -21.04 -0.27 -5.45
N ASN A 253 -20.64 -1.45 -5.94
CA ASN A 253 -19.38 -1.58 -6.67
C ASN A 253 -19.46 -0.95 -8.07
N SER A 254 -18.35 -0.94 -8.80
CA SER A 254 -18.27 -0.38 -10.17
C SER A 254 -19.17 -1.09 -11.20
N ALA A 255 -19.59 -2.33 -10.92
CA ALA A 255 -20.56 -3.07 -11.74
C ALA A 255 -22.03 -2.79 -11.33
N GLY A 256 -22.29 -1.92 -10.35
CA GLY A 256 -23.63 -1.60 -9.86
C GLY A 256 -24.22 -2.63 -8.88
N ILE A 257 -23.43 -3.60 -8.41
CA ILE A 257 -23.87 -4.65 -7.47
C ILE A 257 -23.97 -4.05 -6.07
N THR A 258 -25.11 -4.25 -5.43
CA THR A 258 -25.39 -3.82 -4.06
C THR A 258 -24.71 -4.74 -3.06
N PRO A 259 -23.95 -4.21 -2.06
CA PRO A 259 -23.34 -5.03 -1.02
C PRO A 259 -24.40 -5.66 -0.10
N ILE A 260 -24.04 -6.76 0.57
CA ILE A 260 -24.92 -7.51 1.46
C ILE A 260 -24.59 -7.28 2.95
N ASP A 261 -23.41 -6.77 3.24
CA ASP A 261 -22.94 -6.48 4.59
C ASP A 261 -22.07 -5.21 4.62
N THR A 262 -21.72 -4.78 5.83
CA THR A 262 -20.98 -3.52 6.06
C THR A 262 -19.52 -3.57 5.62
N ILE A 263 -18.86 -4.73 5.66
CA ILE A 263 -17.48 -4.89 5.14
C ILE A 263 -17.48 -4.79 3.61
N GLN A 264 -18.40 -5.49 2.93
CA GLN A 264 -18.48 -5.40 1.47
C GLN A 264 -18.82 -4.00 1.00
N ALA A 265 -19.66 -3.26 1.75
CA ALA A 265 -19.94 -1.85 1.48
C ALA A 265 -18.68 -0.98 1.58
N LEU A 266 -17.87 -1.16 2.62
CA LEU A 266 -16.58 -0.45 2.77
C LEU A 266 -15.58 -0.81 1.67
N LEU A 267 -15.46 -2.08 1.31
CA LEU A 267 -14.59 -2.51 0.20
C LEU A 267 -14.99 -1.84 -1.11
N ASN A 268 -16.29 -1.76 -1.39
CA ASN A 268 -16.79 -1.07 -2.58
C ASN A 268 -16.46 0.44 -2.56
N ILE A 269 -16.53 1.10 -1.39
CA ILE A 269 -16.14 2.51 -1.23
C ILE A 269 -14.63 2.66 -1.43
N ALA A 270 -13.80 1.83 -0.80
CA ALA A 270 -12.36 1.87 -0.93
C ALA A 270 -11.89 1.66 -2.39
N GLN A 271 -12.57 0.78 -3.13
CA GLN A 271 -12.27 0.50 -4.53
C GLN A 271 -12.85 1.53 -5.52
N ASN A 272 -13.84 2.33 -5.10
CA ASN A 272 -14.49 3.38 -5.90
C ASN A 272 -14.68 4.66 -5.09
N PRO A 273 -13.61 5.25 -4.54
CA PRO A 273 -13.70 6.30 -3.52
C PRO A 273 -14.30 7.61 -4.02
N GLY A 274 -14.36 7.83 -5.32
CA GLY A 274 -15.03 9.00 -5.94
C GLY A 274 -16.54 8.87 -6.11
N SER A 275 -17.15 7.72 -5.75
CA SER A 275 -18.57 7.47 -5.99
C SER A 275 -19.44 7.90 -4.82
N ASN A 276 -20.57 8.57 -5.12
CA ASN A 276 -21.62 8.95 -4.14
C ASN A 276 -21.11 9.70 -2.89
N VAL A 277 -20.00 10.42 -2.97
CA VAL A 277 -19.28 11.02 -1.83
C VAL A 277 -20.20 11.84 -0.94
N ALA A 278 -20.96 12.78 -1.49
CA ALA A 278 -21.88 13.65 -0.73
C ALA A 278 -23.05 12.86 -0.12
N ASN A 279 -23.57 11.85 -0.84
CA ASN A 279 -24.66 11.01 -0.35
C ASN A 279 -24.20 10.13 0.83
N LEU A 280 -23.01 9.55 0.74
CA LEU A 280 -22.41 8.78 1.83
C LEU A 280 -22.12 9.68 3.04
N PHE A 281 -21.55 10.87 2.83
CA PHE A 281 -21.28 11.82 3.90
C PHE A 281 -22.55 12.20 4.68
N ALA A 282 -23.67 12.38 3.98
CA ALA A 282 -24.97 12.73 4.59
C ALA A 282 -25.58 11.62 5.47
N LEU A 283 -25.03 10.40 5.44
CA LEU A 283 -25.49 9.30 6.30
C LEU A 283 -24.87 9.33 7.70
N ALA A 284 -23.78 10.07 7.92
CA ALA A 284 -23.18 10.21 9.23
C ALA A 284 -24.16 10.91 10.18
N PRO A 285 -24.43 10.36 11.40
CA PRO A 285 -25.39 10.94 12.32
C PRO A 285 -24.88 12.26 12.93
N ALA A 286 -25.80 13.19 13.25
CA ALA A 286 -25.44 14.47 13.87
C ALA A 286 -24.74 14.30 15.23
N SER A 287 -25.10 13.25 16.00
CA SER A 287 -24.43 12.83 17.23
C SER A 287 -23.52 11.65 16.96
N ALA A 288 -22.44 11.90 16.23
CA ALA A 288 -21.51 10.86 15.79
C ALA A 288 -20.64 10.35 16.96
N PRO A 289 -20.54 9.01 17.20
CA PRO A 289 -19.77 8.46 18.30
C PRO A 289 -18.25 8.58 18.13
N PHE A 290 -17.75 8.61 16.90
CA PHE A 290 -16.31 8.71 16.61
C PHE A 290 -15.96 10.16 16.23
N GLN A 291 -15.01 10.76 16.97
CA GLN A 291 -14.60 12.16 16.85
C GLN A 291 -13.07 12.29 16.72
N PRO A 292 -12.54 13.32 16.04
CA PRO A 292 -13.27 14.33 15.26
C PRO A 292 -13.85 13.79 13.94
N THR A 293 -14.81 14.50 13.36
CA THR A 293 -15.37 14.20 12.03
C THR A 293 -15.04 15.28 11.02
N LEU A 294 -15.19 14.97 9.74
CA LEU A 294 -15.16 15.99 8.69
C LEU A 294 -16.33 16.96 8.85
N SER A 295 -16.08 18.25 8.63
CA SER A 295 -17.11 19.29 8.69
C SER A 295 -17.92 19.45 7.40
N ALA A 296 -17.42 18.87 6.29
CA ALA A 296 -18.06 18.88 4.97
C ALA A 296 -17.68 17.60 4.22
N ALA A 297 -18.44 17.24 3.19
CA ALA A 297 -18.13 16.11 2.32
C ALA A 297 -16.73 16.29 1.71
N PRO A 298 -15.87 15.23 1.75
CA PRO A 298 -14.56 15.30 1.14
C PRO A 298 -14.64 15.32 -0.39
N ASN A 299 -13.51 15.48 -1.07
CA ASN A 299 -13.44 15.34 -2.53
C ASN A 299 -13.72 13.90 -2.99
N ASP A 300 -13.22 12.95 -2.22
CA ASP A 300 -13.34 11.51 -2.41
C ASP A 300 -13.07 10.79 -1.08
N TRP A 301 -13.24 9.47 -1.03
CA TRP A 301 -13.05 8.65 0.17
C TRP A 301 -11.72 7.88 0.14
N THR A 302 -10.67 8.38 -0.52
CA THR A 302 -9.34 7.76 -0.41
C THR A 302 -8.72 8.05 0.96
N LEU A 303 -8.22 7.05 1.66
CA LEU A 303 -7.44 7.26 2.88
C LEU A 303 -5.95 7.40 2.54
N ALA A 304 -5.33 8.48 3.03
CA ALA A 304 -3.92 8.74 2.76
C ALA A 304 -3.16 9.21 4.00
N VAL A 305 -2.01 8.58 4.26
CA VAL A 305 -1.08 8.96 5.31
C VAL A 305 0.09 9.74 4.70
N THR A 306 0.46 10.87 5.30
CA THR A 306 1.60 11.65 4.83
C THR A 306 2.73 11.59 5.84
N TYR A 307 3.90 11.11 5.39
CA TYR A 307 5.11 10.88 6.17
C TYR A 307 6.15 11.97 5.96
N PHE A 308 6.88 12.29 7.02
CA PHE A 308 7.93 13.30 7.05
C PHE A 308 9.25 12.70 7.51
N ALA A 309 10.36 13.31 7.07
CA ALA A 309 11.70 13.02 7.55
C ALA A 309 12.53 14.32 7.53
N ASP A 310 13.37 14.55 8.54
CA ASP A 310 14.14 15.79 8.69
C ASP A 310 15.13 15.99 7.53
N ASN A 311 15.63 14.89 6.95
CA ASN A 311 16.56 14.92 5.83
C ASN A 311 15.89 15.08 4.46
N MET A 312 14.55 15.18 4.38
CA MET A 312 13.85 15.24 3.11
C MET A 312 13.64 16.68 2.64
N SER A 313 14.20 17.01 1.47
CA SER A 313 14.03 18.31 0.83
C SER A 313 13.99 18.16 -0.68
N GLY A 314 12.86 18.56 -1.28
CA GLY A 314 12.61 18.44 -2.71
C GLY A 314 12.65 16.97 -3.19
N PRO A 315 11.82 16.06 -2.65
CA PRO A 315 11.80 14.67 -3.08
C PRO A 315 11.29 14.53 -4.52
N TYR A 316 11.94 13.64 -5.32
CA TYR A 316 11.59 13.40 -6.71
C TYR A 316 11.05 11.98 -6.93
N PHE A 317 11.55 11.23 -7.92
CA PHE A 317 10.99 9.96 -8.36
C PHE A 317 11.44 8.79 -7.46
N PRO A 318 10.52 8.20 -6.68
CA PRO A 318 10.82 7.12 -5.75
C PRO A 318 10.89 5.76 -6.47
N ALA A 319 11.46 4.76 -5.79
CA ALA A 319 11.33 3.35 -6.15
C ALA A 319 11.05 2.52 -4.90
N ILE A 320 10.45 1.33 -5.07
CA ILE A 320 10.07 0.44 -3.98
C ILE A 320 10.84 -0.86 -4.11
N ASP A 321 11.45 -1.31 -3.01
CA ASP A 321 12.23 -2.55 -2.97
C ASP A 321 11.35 -3.79 -2.73
N ALA A 322 11.97 -4.98 -2.72
CA ALA A 322 11.28 -6.25 -2.54
C ALA A 322 10.65 -6.43 -1.15
N ASN A 323 11.03 -5.63 -0.17
CA ASN A 323 10.43 -5.63 1.16
C ASN A 323 9.24 -4.67 1.28
N GLY A 324 9.02 -3.83 0.25
CA GLY A 324 8.03 -2.78 0.24
C GLY A 324 8.54 -1.45 0.78
N SER A 325 9.85 -1.33 1.06
CA SER A 325 10.44 -0.06 1.50
C SER A 325 10.53 0.92 0.34
N VAL A 326 10.13 2.16 0.59
CA VAL A 326 10.08 3.25 -0.39
C VAL A 326 11.36 4.08 -0.29
N TRP A 327 12.18 4.00 -1.32
CA TRP A 327 13.42 4.76 -1.46
C TRP A 327 13.13 6.08 -2.17
N VAL A 328 13.46 7.20 -1.52
CA VAL A 328 13.11 8.55 -1.96
C VAL A 328 14.38 9.39 -2.11
N PRO A 329 14.67 9.92 -3.30
CA PRO A 329 15.79 10.83 -3.49
C PRO A 329 15.45 12.21 -2.92
N SER A 330 16.25 12.70 -1.98
CA SER A 330 16.15 14.04 -1.39
C SER A 330 17.10 14.99 -2.12
N PHE A 331 16.57 15.71 -3.10
CA PHE A 331 17.34 16.48 -4.09
C PHE A 331 18.24 17.53 -3.44
N ALA A 332 17.70 18.34 -2.54
CA ALA A 332 18.45 19.46 -1.98
C ALA A 332 19.42 19.04 -0.87
N ASN A 333 19.18 17.89 -0.21
CA ASN A 333 20.00 17.43 0.92
C ASN A 333 21.04 16.37 0.54
N ASN A 334 21.04 15.91 -0.73
CA ASN A 334 21.99 14.89 -1.22
C ASN A 334 21.91 13.57 -0.44
N THR A 335 20.69 13.14 -0.08
CA THR A 335 20.44 11.92 0.68
C THR A 335 19.41 11.02 0.01
N LEU A 336 19.36 9.76 0.42
CA LEU A 336 18.25 8.85 0.14
C LEU A 336 17.48 8.62 1.45
N THR A 337 16.23 9.03 1.48
CA THR A 337 15.31 8.72 2.58
C THR A 337 14.63 7.40 2.29
N VAL A 338 14.46 6.55 3.29
CA VAL A 338 13.78 5.26 3.15
C VAL A 338 12.68 5.15 4.18
N PHE A 339 11.47 4.87 3.72
CA PHE A 339 10.33 4.52 4.57
C PHE A 339 10.03 3.04 4.43
N ASP A 340 9.88 2.34 5.54
CA ASP A 340 9.39 0.97 5.52
C ASP A 340 7.86 0.94 5.29
N PRO A 341 7.21 -0.24 5.15
CA PRO A 341 5.77 -0.34 4.93
C PRO A 341 4.87 0.22 6.04
N THR A 342 5.43 0.60 7.20
CA THR A 342 4.72 1.27 8.30
C THR A 342 4.96 2.79 8.33
N GLY A 343 5.81 3.27 7.42
CA GLY A 343 6.25 4.65 7.38
C GLY A 343 7.40 4.97 8.36
N ASP A 344 7.97 3.95 9.04
CA ASP A 344 9.14 4.14 9.88
C ASP A 344 10.41 4.39 9.02
N LEU A 345 11.43 4.96 9.63
CA LEU A 345 12.68 5.38 9.01
C LEU A 345 13.84 4.46 9.44
N PRO A 346 14.05 3.30 8.77
CA PRO A 346 15.09 2.34 9.17
C PRO A 346 16.51 2.91 9.08
N ALA A 347 16.75 3.93 8.21
CA ALA A 347 18.00 4.68 8.15
C ALA A 347 18.08 5.86 9.14
N GLY A 348 17.05 6.03 9.99
CA GLY A 348 16.89 7.20 10.85
C GLY A 348 16.60 8.48 10.08
N GLN A 349 16.49 9.59 10.80
CA GLN A 349 16.18 10.91 10.25
C GLN A 349 17.26 11.47 9.29
N SER A 350 18.50 10.97 9.36
CA SER A 350 19.60 11.42 8.49
C SER A 350 19.57 10.81 7.08
N GLY A 351 18.88 9.67 6.88
CA GLY A 351 18.87 8.90 5.63
C GLY A 351 20.25 8.36 5.25
N TYR A 352 20.35 7.81 4.05
CA TYR A 352 21.61 7.31 3.51
C TYR A 352 22.35 8.40 2.75
N THR A 353 23.68 8.43 2.89
CA THR A 353 24.58 9.41 2.28
C THR A 353 25.78 8.72 1.61
N GLY A 354 26.61 9.49 0.88
CA GLY A 354 27.81 8.97 0.23
C GLY A 354 27.57 8.41 -1.16
N GLY A 355 28.51 7.60 -1.68
CA GLY A 355 28.40 7.02 -3.04
C GLY A 355 28.37 8.06 -4.16
N GLY A 356 28.77 9.31 -3.89
CA GLY A 356 28.72 10.40 -4.87
C GLY A 356 27.33 11.00 -5.08
N LEU A 357 26.41 10.86 -4.11
CA LEU A 357 25.08 11.53 -4.15
C LEU A 357 25.27 13.05 -4.25
N ASN A 358 24.66 13.63 -5.27
CA ASN A 358 24.67 15.08 -5.53
C ASN A 358 23.43 15.48 -6.34
N GLN A 359 22.46 16.09 -5.68
CA GLN A 359 21.13 16.36 -6.22
C GLN A 359 20.46 15.10 -6.81
N PRO A 360 20.26 14.04 -5.98
CA PRO A 360 19.65 12.80 -6.43
C PRO A 360 18.22 13.06 -6.94
N PHE A 361 17.90 12.51 -8.13
CA PHE A 361 16.69 12.88 -8.85
C PHE A 361 15.72 11.72 -9.08
N GLN A 362 16.22 10.58 -9.57
CA GLN A 362 15.41 9.39 -9.84
C GLN A 362 16.12 8.14 -9.34
N ILE A 363 15.34 7.20 -8.84
CA ILE A 363 15.80 5.91 -8.36
C ILE A 363 15.24 4.78 -9.24
N ALA A 364 16.04 3.74 -9.50
CA ALA A 364 15.56 2.42 -9.89
C ALA A 364 16.31 1.35 -9.10
N ILE A 365 15.68 0.20 -8.89
CA ILE A 365 16.19 -0.90 -8.06
C ILE A 365 16.29 -2.14 -8.95
N ASP A 366 17.45 -2.81 -8.94
CA ASP A 366 17.64 -4.04 -9.70
C ASP A 366 17.05 -5.26 -8.98
N PRO A 367 16.91 -6.43 -9.64
CA PRO A 367 16.37 -7.63 -9.00
C PRO A 367 17.17 -8.14 -7.80
N ALA A 368 18.43 -7.73 -7.64
CA ALA A 368 19.27 -8.04 -6.49
C ALA A 368 19.07 -7.05 -5.33
N GLY A 369 18.22 -6.03 -5.52
CA GLY A 369 17.93 -4.99 -4.55
C GLY A 369 18.94 -3.84 -4.53
N ASN A 370 19.90 -3.77 -5.48
CA ASN A 370 20.80 -2.62 -5.55
C ASN A 370 20.03 -1.38 -6.07
N VAL A 371 20.29 -0.26 -5.41
CA VAL A 371 19.62 1.01 -5.65
C VAL A 371 20.49 1.92 -6.50
N TYR A 372 20.02 2.25 -7.68
CA TYR A 372 20.71 3.16 -8.61
C TYR A 372 20.00 4.51 -8.63
N THR A 373 20.76 5.58 -8.50
CA THR A 373 20.24 6.95 -8.37
C THR A 373 20.95 7.87 -9.35
N ILE A 374 20.19 8.56 -10.21
CA ILE A 374 20.75 9.66 -11.01
C ILE A 374 20.99 10.87 -10.12
N ASN A 375 22.18 11.44 -10.25
CA ASN A 375 22.61 12.70 -9.64
C ASN A 375 22.62 13.79 -10.70
N PHE A 376 21.80 14.81 -10.51
CA PHE A 376 21.71 15.93 -11.45
C PHE A 376 22.93 16.86 -11.39
N ALA A 377 23.56 16.99 -10.20
CA ALA A 377 24.83 17.70 -9.94
C ALA A 377 24.90 19.15 -10.46
N GLY A 378 23.76 19.78 -10.73
CA GLY A 378 23.71 21.15 -11.26
C GLY A 378 24.20 21.30 -12.70
N GLY A 379 24.38 20.20 -13.46
CA GLY A 379 24.82 20.31 -14.85
C GLY A 379 25.48 19.08 -15.47
N ASN A 380 26.51 19.29 -16.24
CA ASN A 380 27.22 18.29 -17.04
C ASN A 380 28.65 18.09 -16.51
N PRO A 381 29.07 16.82 -16.25
CA PRO A 381 28.31 15.58 -16.44
C PRO A 381 27.46 15.21 -15.23
N SER A 382 26.26 14.65 -15.45
CA SER A 382 25.50 13.93 -14.45
C SER A 382 26.18 12.60 -14.10
N THR A 383 25.84 12.03 -12.94
CA THR A 383 26.43 10.77 -12.48
C THR A 383 25.34 9.81 -11.99
N VAL A 384 25.69 8.55 -11.79
CA VAL A 384 24.82 7.52 -11.19
C VAL A 384 25.49 6.94 -9.95
N SER A 385 24.87 7.10 -8.80
CA SER A 385 25.26 6.42 -7.56
C SER A 385 24.64 5.02 -7.51
N LYS A 386 25.38 4.07 -6.92
CA LYS A 386 24.88 2.74 -6.62
C LYS A 386 25.03 2.48 -5.12
N HIS A 387 23.92 2.05 -4.48
CA HIS A 387 23.88 1.60 -3.10
C HIS A 387 23.43 0.14 -3.03
N LEU A 388 23.95 -0.59 -2.05
CA LEU A 388 23.49 -1.95 -1.73
C LEU A 388 22.09 -1.90 -1.10
N PRO A 389 21.37 -3.02 -0.99
CA PRO A 389 20.07 -3.08 -0.29
C PRO A 389 20.11 -2.59 1.17
N SER A 390 21.29 -2.62 1.81
CA SER A 390 21.54 -2.07 3.16
C SER A 390 21.63 -0.54 3.21
N GLY A 391 21.59 0.15 2.05
CA GLY A 391 21.88 1.58 1.96
C GLY A 391 23.36 1.94 1.92
N THR A 392 24.26 0.97 2.08
CA THR A 392 25.72 1.21 2.00
C THR A 392 26.11 1.53 0.56
N PRO A 393 26.89 2.60 0.29
CA PRO A 393 27.40 2.88 -1.04
C PRO A 393 28.22 1.71 -1.59
N PHE A 394 27.96 1.29 -2.83
CA PHE A 394 28.72 0.23 -3.51
C PHE A 394 30.14 0.70 -3.84
N THR A 395 30.27 1.98 -4.23
CA THR A 395 31.54 2.66 -4.49
C THR A 395 31.55 4.02 -3.81
N ALA A 396 32.73 4.54 -3.45
CA ALA A 396 32.87 5.87 -2.87
C ALA A 396 32.48 7.01 -3.82
N THR A 397 32.57 6.75 -5.14
CA THR A 397 32.29 7.72 -6.20
C THR A 397 31.23 7.18 -7.14
N ALA A 398 30.39 8.06 -7.67
CA ALA A 398 29.36 7.72 -8.65
C ALA A 398 29.95 7.38 -10.05
N TYR A 399 29.22 6.59 -10.82
CA TYR A 399 29.53 6.31 -12.22
C TYR A 399 29.23 7.50 -13.09
N SER A 400 30.08 7.78 -14.09
CA SER A 400 29.86 8.87 -15.03
C SER A 400 28.79 8.54 -16.07
N CYS A 401 27.85 9.41 -16.27
CA CYS A 401 26.95 9.37 -17.44
C CYS A 401 27.65 9.78 -18.74
N GLY A 402 28.79 10.46 -18.65
CA GLY A 402 29.51 11.04 -19.80
C GLY A 402 28.93 12.34 -20.36
N ALA A 403 27.70 12.68 -19.97
CA ALA A 403 26.99 13.92 -20.32
C ALA A 403 25.82 14.12 -19.34
N SER A 404 24.87 15.04 -19.61
CA SER A 404 23.69 15.25 -18.77
C SER A 404 22.67 14.13 -18.97
N CYS A 405 22.45 13.31 -17.95
CA CYS A 405 21.40 12.29 -17.86
C CYS A 405 20.29 12.76 -16.91
N PHE A 406 19.06 12.33 -17.19
CA PHE A 406 17.90 12.77 -16.43
C PHE A 406 17.05 11.60 -15.93
N PHE A 407 16.99 10.50 -16.68
CA PHE A 407 16.17 9.35 -16.37
C PHE A 407 16.96 8.06 -16.48
N LEU A 408 16.58 7.06 -15.65
CA LEU A 408 17.18 5.74 -15.69
C LEU A 408 16.12 4.65 -15.61
N ALA A 409 16.44 3.50 -16.22
CA ALA A 409 15.70 2.26 -16.05
C ALA A 409 16.71 1.08 -15.98
N ILE A 410 16.28 -0.05 -15.44
CA ILE A 410 17.09 -1.25 -15.29
C ILE A 410 16.44 -2.39 -16.08
N ASP A 411 17.22 -3.06 -16.92
CA ASP A 411 16.75 -4.22 -17.66
C ASP A 411 16.86 -5.53 -16.84
N GLY A 412 16.28 -6.61 -17.35
CA GLY A 412 16.28 -7.91 -16.68
C GLY A 412 17.68 -8.53 -16.50
N SER A 413 18.72 -7.97 -17.11
CA SER A 413 20.12 -8.34 -16.95
C SER A 413 20.88 -7.42 -15.99
N SER A 414 20.18 -6.55 -15.27
CA SER A 414 20.73 -5.52 -14.37
C SER A 414 21.62 -4.50 -15.08
N ASN A 415 21.44 -4.26 -16.38
CA ASN A 415 22.07 -3.14 -17.05
C ASN A 415 21.27 -1.87 -16.76
N VAL A 416 21.99 -0.76 -16.56
CA VAL A 416 21.43 0.55 -16.26
C VAL A 416 21.34 1.36 -17.55
N TRP A 417 20.13 1.65 -17.99
CA TRP A 417 19.84 2.46 -19.15
C TRP A 417 19.63 3.91 -18.72
N LEU A 418 20.36 4.82 -19.31
CA LEU A 418 20.42 6.26 -18.96
C LEU A 418 19.95 7.10 -20.14
N ALA A 419 18.88 7.83 -19.96
CA ALA A 419 18.35 8.76 -20.94
C ALA A 419 18.85 10.19 -20.66
N GLY A 420 19.41 10.82 -21.67
CA GLY A 420 20.05 12.13 -21.55
C GLY A 420 19.72 13.09 -22.71
N ASN A 421 20.56 14.08 -22.90
CA ASN A 421 20.41 15.04 -23.97
C ASN A 421 21.11 14.53 -25.26
N ASN A 422 20.33 14.18 -26.27
CA ASN A 422 20.76 13.61 -27.55
C ASN A 422 21.38 12.21 -27.46
N PHE A 423 21.18 11.45 -26.37
CA PHE A 423 21.69 10.10 -26.26
C PHE A 423 20.90 9.23 -25.27
N VAL A 424 21.02 7.92 -25.45
CA VAL A 424 20.77 6.92 -24.42
C VAL A 424 22.05 6.09 -24.25
N ARG A 425 22.50 5.92 -23.01
CA ARG A 425 23.68 5.12 -22.67
C ARG A 425 23.29 3.95 -21.80
N THR A 426 23.97 2.83 -22.00
CA THR A 426 23.78 1.65 -21.16
C THR A 426 25.09 1.33 -20.43
N LEU A 427 24.99 1.15 -19.12
CA LEU A 427 26.07 0.69 -18.25
C LEU A 427 25.76 -0.75 -17.79
N ASN A 428 26.77 -1.58 -17.62
CA ASN A 428 26.61 -2.83 -16.89
C ASN A 428 26.51 -2.57 -15.36
N SER A 429 26.25 -3.61 -14.58
CA SER A 429 26.11 -3.51 -13.12
C SER A 429 27.39 -3.04 -12.38
N ALA A 430 28.56 -3.07 -13.05
CA ALA A 430 29.83 -2.52 -12.55
C ALA A 430 30.07 -1.06 -12.95
N GLY A 431 29.13 -0.43 -13.68
CA GLY A 431 29.21 0.97 -14.12
C GLY A 431 30.01 1.19 -15.41
N THR A 432 30.41 0.10 -16.12
CA THR A 432 31.11 0.20 -17.40
C THR A 432 30.11 0.44 -18.54
N SER A 433 30.38 1.41 -19.41
CA SER A 433 29.55 1.68 -20.60
C SER A 433 29.67 0.52 -21.60
N ILE A 434 28.53 -0.05 -22.00
CA ILE A 434 28.43 -1.16 -22.96
C ILE A 434 27.80 -0.74 -24.28
N ALA A 435 26.99 0.32 -24.29
CA ALA A 435 26.40 0.89 -25.49
C ALA A 435 26.11 2.39 -25.35
N THR A 436 26.08 3.10 -26.48
CA THR A 436 25.58 4.47 -26.55
C THR A 436 24.81 4.63 -27.86
N PHE A 437 23.55 5.08 -27.74
CA PHE A 437 22.66 5.34 -28.86
C PHE A 437 22.51 6.85 -29.01
N THR A 438 22.50 7.34 -30.24
CA THR A 438 22.22 8.75 -30.53
C THR A 438 20.72 8.95 -30.69
N THR A 439 20.16 9.91 -29.98
CA THR A 439 18.75 10.36 -30.11
C THR A 439 18.71 11.82 -30.55
N ASN A 440 17.53 12.40 -30.66
CA ASN A 440 17.38 13.78 -31.09
C ASN A 440 16.63 14.57 -30.01
N GLY A 441 17.37 15.35 -29.25
CA GLY A 441 16.84 16.23 -28.23
C GLY A 441 16.90 15.65 -26.82
N TYR A 442 16.23 16.32 -25.90
CA TYR A 442 16.14 15.97 -24.48
C TYR A 442 15.18 14.79 -24.29
N GLU A 443 15.68 13.69 -23.72
CA GLU A 443 14.86 12.53 -23.40
C GLU A 443 14.19 12.72 -22.04
N SER A 444 12.86 12.59 -22.01
CA SER A 444 12.00 12.93 -20.84
C SER A 444 11.57 11.72 -20.01
N GLY A 445 12.05 10.53 -20.35
CA GLY A 445 11.77 9.29 -19.65
C GLY A 445 12.35 8.10 -20.37
N ILE A 446 12.51 6.99 -19.65
CA ILE A 446 12.93 5.70 -20.19
C ILE A 446 12.24 4.58 -19.45
N ALA A 447 11.81 3.54 -20.17
CA ALA A 447 11.24 2.33 -19.61
C ALA A 447 11.65 1.11 -20.43
N ILE A 448 11.67 -0.06 -19.82
CA ILE A 448 12.12 -1.32 -20.43
C ILE A 448 10.94 -2.26 -20.61
N ASP A 449 10.74 -2.83 -21.80
CA ASP A 449 9.66 -3.78 -22.08
C ASP A 449 9.99 -5.21 -21.62
N SER A 450 9.02 -6.11 -21.73
CA SER A 450 9.17 -7.51 -21.32
C SER A 450 10.24 -8.27 -22.12
N ALA A 451 10.64 -7.76 -23.28
CA ALA A 451 11.72 -8.29 -24.12
C ALA A 451 13.10 -7.65 -23.84
N ASN A 452 13.23 -6.87 -22.74
CA ASN A 452 14.44 -6.11 -22.38
C ASN A 452 14.85 -5.05 -23.41
N LYS A 453 13.89 -4.46 -24.10
CA LYS A 453 14.13 -3.34 -25.01
C LYS A 453 13.77 -2.03 -24.32
N ALA A 454 14.57 -1.00 -24.50
CA ALA A 454 14.31 0.30 -23.94
C ALA A 454 13.43 1.16 -24.85
N PHE A 455 12.40 1.75 -24.28
CA PHE A 455 11.66 2.85 -24.89
C PHE A 455 12.07 4.16 -24.24
N THR A 456 12.39 5.16 -25.03
CA THR A 456 12.58 6.54 -24.58
C THR A 456 11.81 7.51 -25.45
N LEU A 457 11.37 8.59 -24.86
CA LEU A 457 10.54 9.59 -25.51
C LEU A 457 11.05 10.97 -25.11
N GLY A 458 11.40 11.77 -26.10
CA GLY A 458 12.00 13.08 -25.90
C GLY A 458 11.14 14.24 -26.35
N GLN A 459 11.66 15.44 -26.15
CA GLN A 459 11.03 16.70 -26.59
C GLN A 459 10.91 16.79 -28.12
N SER A 460 11.70 16.02 -28.88
CA SER A 460 11.54 15.83 -30.32
C SER A 460 10.25 15.12 -30.73
N ARG A 461 9.52 14.54 -29.76
CA ARG A 461 8.32 13.67 -29.93
C ARG A 461 8.59 12.36 -30.65
N ALA A 462 9.84 12.00 -30.86
CA ALA A 462 10.18 10.68 -31.37
C ALA A 462 10.16 9.66 -30.21
N LEU A 463 9.44 8.57 -30.39
CA LEU A 463 9.56 7.38 -29.55
C LEU A 463 10.67 6.53 -30.15
N TYR A 464 11.73 6.36 -29.40
CA TYR A 464 12.85 5.49 -29.77
C TYR A 464 12.70 4.13 -29.11
N HIS A 465 13.02 3.09 -29.86
CA HIS A 465 13.08 1.72 -29.41
C HIS A 465 14.52 1.24 -29.59
N LEU A 466 15.13 0.79 -28.50
CA LEU A 466 16.56 0.50 -28.41
C LEU A 466 16.78 -0.94 -27.93
N THR A 467 17.71 -1.66 -28.55
CA THR A 467 17.95 -3.08 -28.25
C THR A 467 19.44 -3.35 -28.20
N LEU A 468 19.94 -4.00 -27.13
CA LEU A 468 21.28 -4.57 -27.06
C LEU A 468 21.35 -5.90 -27.84
N PRO A 469 22.51 -6.26 -28.42
CA PRO A 469 23.80 -5.53 -28.43
C PRO A 469 23.93 -4.51 -29.59
N SER A 470 22.86 -4.20 -30.31
CA SER A 470 22.91 -3.22 -31.40
C SER A 470 23.14 -1.82 -30.85
N THR A 471 23.96 -1.03 -31.53
CA THR A 471 24.13 0.40 -31.28
C THR A 471 23.31 1.26 -32.25
N THR A 472 22.50 0.63 -33.11
CA THR A 472 21.67 1.32 -34.08
C THR A 472 20.38 1.76 -33.41
N THR A 473 20.16 3.07 -33.40
CA THR A 473 18.90 3.67 -32.92
C THR A 473 17.80 3.42 -33.94
N GLN A 474 16.71 2.80 -33.50
CA GLN A 474 15.50 2.65 -34.31
C GLN A 474 14.46 3.66 -33.86
N THR A 475 14.12 4.61 -34.71
CA THR A 475 12.94 5.46 -34.49
C THR A 475 11.70 4.65 -34.85
N VAL A 476 10.86 4.33 -33.89
CA VAL A 476 9.70 3.44 -34.10
C VAL A 476 8.48 4.23 -34.52
N ALA A 477 8.36 5.49 -34.08
CA ALA A 477 7.25 6.37 -34.47
C ALA A 477 7.56 7.83 -34.19
N THR A 478 6.86 8.72 -34.91
CA THR A 478 6.64 10.08 -34.43
C THR A 478 5.50 10.00 -33.43
N ALA A 479 5.80 9.81 -32.18
CA ALA A 479 4.80 9.75 -31.14
C ALA A 479 4.22 11.15 -30.91
N VAL A 480 2.92 11.23 -30.78
CA VAL A 480 2.16 12.38 -30.30
C VAL A 480 1.98 13.53 -31.28
N ALA A 481 0.80 13.54 -31.89
CA ALA A 481 0.36 14.55 -32.87
C ALA A 481 0.13 15.96 -32.31
N THR A 482 0.40 16.25 -31.04
CA THR A 482 0.08 17.55 -30.43
C THR A 482 1.30 18.48 -30.39
N SER A 483 1.18 19.68 -30.98
CA SER A 483 2.21 20.71 -30.97
C SER A 483 2.46 21.28 -29.57
N GLY A 484 3.73 21.41 -29.17
CA GLY A 484 4.11 22.04 -27.89
C GLY A 484 4.05 21.14 -26.66
N VAL A 485 4.22 19.83 -26.80
CA VAL A 485 4.14 18.86 -25.72
C VAL A 485 5.44 18.83 -24.91
N GLU A 486 5.37 19.07 -23.61
CA GLU A 486 6.39 18.66 -22.63
C GLU A 486 6.02 17.28 -22.12
N LEU A 487 6.75 16.25 -22.56
CA LEU A 487 6.63 14.90 -22.03
C LEU A 487 7.43 14.80 -20.75
N THR A 488 6.92 14.09 -19.74
CA THR A 488 7.52 14.13 -18.40
C THR A 488 7.84 12.78 -17.79
N ALA A 489 7.16 11.71 -18.17
CA ALA A 489 7.42 10.37 -17.64
C ALA A 489 6.83 9.28 -18.55
N LEU A 490 7.38 8.06 -18.47
CA LEU A 490 6.94 6.86 -19.17
C LEU A 490 6.64 5.73 -18.19
N ALA A 491 5.67 4.87 -18.55
CA ALA A 491 5.44 3.57 -17.93
C ALA A 491 4.99 2.56 -19.00
N ILE A 492 5.22 1.27 -18.74
CA ILE A 492 4.86 0.18 -19.66
C ILE A 492 3.80 -0.71 -19.01
N ASP A 493 2.75 -1.09 -19.77
CA ASP A 493 1.71 -2.01 -19.32
C ASP A 493 2.07 -3.47 -19.66
N SER A 494 1.26 -4.45 -19.20
CA SER A 494 1.53 -5.89 -19.40
C SER A 494 1.48 -6.36 -20.87
N ALA A 495 1.01 -5.52 -21.78
CA ALA A 495 1.00 -5.76 -23.22
C ALA A 495 2.14 -5.03 -23.94
N ASP A 496 3.11 -4.51 -23.19
CA ASP A 496 4.24 -3.70 -23.67
C ASP A 496 3.81 -2.38 -24.35
N ASN A 497 2.61 -1.87 -24.06
CA ASN A 497 2.26 -0.53 -24.52
C ASN A 497 2.94 0.52 -23.63
N VAL A 498 3.38 1.58 -24.26
CA VAL A 498 4.06 2.71 -23.63
C VAL A 498 3.05 3.80 -23.30
N TRP A 499 2.87 4.07 -22.02
CA TRP A 499 2.08 5.18 -21.51
C TRP A 499 2.99 6.36 -21.16
N TYR A 500 2.56 7.58 -21.43
CA TYR A 500 3.35 8.79 -21.17
C TYR A 500 2.47 9.95 -20.73
N THR A 501 3.06 10.85 -19.95
CA THR A 501 2.42 12.08 -19.48
C THR A 501 2.86 13.27 -20.31
N SER A 502 1.93 14.21 -20.55
CA SER A 502 2.18 15.51 -21.18
C SER A 502 1.76 16.62 -20.23
N ASN A 503 2.77 17.28 -19.65
CA ASN A 503 2.57 18.34 -18.67
C ASN A 503 1.79 19.53 -19.26
N LYS A 504 2.22 20.05 -20.41
CA LYS A 504 1.66 21.26 -21.01
C LYS A 504 0.21 21.12 -21.44
N ASN A 505 -0.18 19.94 -21.93
CA ASN A 505 -1.53 19.71 -22.44
C ASN A 505 -2.45 19.03 -21.40
N SER A 506 -1.92 18.67 -20.23
CA SER A 506 -2.68 17.96 -19.17
C SER A 506 -3.37 16.72 -19.71
N VAL A 507 -2.63 15.88 -20.45
CA VAL A 507 -3.11 14.63 -21.03
C VAL A 507 -2.13 13.48 -20.76
N ILE A 508 -2.61 12.25 -20.89
CA ILE A 508 -1.77 11.06 -21.04
C ILE A 508 -1.94 10.47 -22.43
N GLY A 509 -0.87 9.91 -22.98
CA GLY A 509 -0.91 9.22 -24.27
C GLY A 509 -0.54 7.77 -24.15
N LYS A 510 -0.84 6.99 -25.17
CA LYS A 510 -0.53 5.56 -25.28
C LYS A 510 -0.01 5.26 -26.68
N SER A 511 1.10 4.55 -26.77
CA SER A 511 1.59 3.91 -28.00
C SER A 511 1.65 2.39 -27.79
N ASP A 512 1.40 1.61 -28.84
CA ASP A 512 1.62 0.18 -28.79
C ASP A 512 3.13 -0.16 -28.80
N LYS A 513 3.48 -1.41 -28.56
CA LYS A 513 4.88 -1.91 -28.57
C LYS A 513 5.61 -1.73 -29.91
N SER A 514 4.89 -1.47 -30.99
CA SER A 514 5.46 -1.15 -32.31
C SER A 514 5.61 0.36 -32.53
N GLY A 515 5.20 1.18 -31.54
CA GLY A 515 5.24 2.62 -31.58
C GLY A 515 4.06 3.29 -32.27
N ASN A 516 3.05 2.52 -32.72
CA ASN A 516 1.85 3.14 -33.28
C ASN A 516 1.07 3.84 -32.16
N GLN A 517 0.53 5.02 -32.47
CA GLN A 517 -0.32 5.72 -31.51
C GLN A 517 -1.59 4.90 -31.23
N ALA A 518 -1.76 4.46 -29.99
CA ALA A 518 -2.91 3.69 -29.52
C ALA A 518 -3.94 4.57 -28.79
N SER A 519 -3.55 5.78 -28.34
CA SER A 519 -4.47 6.77 -27.82
C SER A 519 -5.15 7.55 -28.95
N VAL A 520 -6.27 8.23 -28.64
CA VAL A 520 -6.83 9.26 -29.54
C VAL A 520 -5.76 10.35 -29.80
N ALA A 521 -5.82 11.01 -30.96
CA ALA A 521 -4.80 11.97 -31.40
C ALA A 521 -4.53 13.09 -30.38
N ALA A 522 -5.55 13.49 -29.60
CA ALA A 522 -5.45 14.50 -28.56
C ALA A 522 -4.91 13.97 -27.21
N GLY A 523 -4.69 12.65 -27.07
CA GLY A 523 -4.44 11.98 -25.79
C GLY A 523 -5.70 11.78 -24.96
N TYR A 524 -5.57 11.11 -23.83
CA TYR A 524 -6.66 10.95 -22.86
C TYR A 524 -6.63 12.09 -21.85
N SER A 525 -7.81 12.61 -21.51
CA SER A 525 -7.98 13.75 -20.59
C SER A 525 -9.04 13.44 -19.52
N GLY A 526 -9.26 14.36 -18.59
CA GLY A 526 -10.20 14.20 -17.49
C GLY A 526 -9.57 13.60 -16.24
N GLY A 527 -10.38 13.07 -15.32
CA GLY A 527 -9.91 12.44 -14.09
C GLY A 527 -9.01 13.33 -13.20
N GLY A 528 -9.08 14.65 -13.35
CA GLY A 528 -8.26 15.60 -12.58
C GLY A 528 -6.87 15.84 -13.13
N LEU A 529 -6.53 15.39 -14.36
CA LEU A 529 -5.23 15.69 -14.97
C LEU A 529 -4.95 17.19 -15.00
N ASN A 530 -3.84 17.60 -14.40
CA ASN A 530 -3.39 18.98 -14.38
C ASN A 530 -1.87 19.04 -14.18
N ALA A 531 -1.14 19.43 -15.20
CA ALA A 531 0.31 19.41 -15.23
C ALA A 531 0.87 18.05 -14.73
N PRO A 532 0.49 16.91 -15.36
CA PRO A 532 0.90 15.59 -14.94
C PRO A 532 2.43 15.44 -14.98
N ALA A 533 2.98 14.75 -13.98
CA ALA A 533 4.41 14.51 -13.82
C ALA A 533 4.71 13.01 -13.85
N GLY A 534 4.72 12.33 -12.70
CA GLY A 534 4.98 10.90 -12.61
C GLY A 534 3.81 10.04 -13.11
N ILE A 535 4.11 8.83 -13.59
CA ILE A 535 3.15 7.83 -14.06
C ILE A 535 3.59 6.43 -13.62
N ALA A 536 2.65 5.58 -13.22
CA ALA A 536 2.88 4.15 -12.98
C ALA A 536 1.67 3.31 -13.39
N ILE A 537 1.89 2.01 -13.58
CA ILE A 537 0.86 1.03 -13.96
C ILE A 537 0.68 0.04 -12.82
N ASP A 538 -0.57 -0.19 -12.39
CA ASP A 538 -0.87 -1.14 -11.34
C ASP A 538 -1.07 -2.58 -11.87
N GLY A 539 -1.19 -3.55 -10.96
CA GLY A 539 -1.34 -4.97 -11.26
C GLY A 539 -2.62 -5.36 -12.03
N SER A 540 -3.45 -4.40 -12.39
CA SER A 540 -4.63 -4.55 -13.27
C SER A 540 -4.53 -3.70 -14.53
N ASN A 541 -3.35 -3.20 -14.86
CA ASN A 541 -3.11 -2.28 -15.97
C ASN A 541 -3.87 -0.93 -15.87
N ARG A 542 -4.26 -0.50 -14.66
CA ARG A 542 -4.73 0.87 -14.47
C ARG A 542 -3.54 1.82 -14.44
N VAL A 543 -3.73 2.99 -15.01
CA VAL A 543 -2.71 4.04 -15.13
C VAL A 543 -2.89 5.05 -14.01
N TRP A 544 -1.87 5.24 -13.20
CA TRP A 544 -1.84 6.20 -12.10
C TRP A 544 -0.91 7.36 -12.42
N VAL A 545 -1.34 8.59 -12.13
CA VAL A 545 -0.64 9.82 -12.54
C VAL A 545 -0.61 10.82 -11.38
N ALA A 546 0.58 11.36 -11.09
CA ALA A 546 0.75 12.47 -10.16
C ALA A 546 0.52 13.81 -10.87
N ASN A 547 -0.39 14.64 -10.34
CA ASN A 547 -0.75 15.94 -10.92
C ASN A 547 -0.17 17.08 -10.09
N ARG A 548 0.92 17.67 -10.60
CA ARG A 548 1.60 18.79 -9.92
C ARG A 548 0.75 20.06 -9.85
N GLY A 549 -0.10 20.28 -10.85
CA GLY A 549 -0.81 21.54 -11.00
C GLY A 549 -2.01 21.73 -10.07
N ASN A 550 -2.56 20.65 -9.50
CA ASN A 550 -3.73 20.72 -8.62
C ASN A 550 -3.61 19.85 -7.36
N ASN A 551 -2.40 19.35 -7.05
CA ASN A 551 -2.13 18.57 -5.85
C ASN A 551 -3.06 17.33 -5.73
N SER A 552 -3.11 16.50 -6.79
CA SER A 552 -3.96 15.32 -6.85
C SER A 552 -3.24 14.14 -7.52
N ILE A 553 -3.85 12.95 -7.46
CA ILE A 553 -3.50 11.84 -8.34
C ILE A 553 -4.70 11.48 -9.21
N SER A 554 -4.44 11.03 -10.43
CA SER A 554 -5.46 10.53 -11.35
C SER A 554 -5.31 9.04 -11.58
N ALA A 555 -6.44 8.36 -11.82
CA ALA A 555 -6.46 6.96 -12.22
C ALA A 555 -7.29 6.77 -13.49
N PHE A 556 -6.78 5.90 -14.39
CA PHE A 556 -7.44 5.55 -15.66
C PHE A 556 -7.44 4.05 -15.86
N THR A 557 -8.42 3.56 -16.61
CA THR A 557 -8.41 2.18 -17.13
C THR A 557 -7.29 1.97 -18.14
N SER A 558 -6.98 0.72 -18.46
CA SER A 558 -6.04 0.35 -19.54
C SER A 558 -6.49 0.84 -20.94
N THR A 559 -7.73 1.30 -21.08
CA THR A 559 -8.30 1.89 -22.29
C THR A 559 -8.31 3.42 -22.28
N GLY A 560 -7.82 4.06 -21.19
CA GLY A 560 -7.74 5.50 -21.05
C GLY A 560 -9.00 6.19 -20.53
N THR A 561 -9.99 5.43 -20.03
CA THR A 561 -11.17 6.01 -19.38
C THR A 561 -10.81 6.43 -17.95
N ALA A 562 -11.11 7.68 -17.57
CA ALA A 562 -10.87 8.18 -16.22
C ALA A 562 -11.70 7.41 -15.17
N ILE A 563 -11.05 6.99 -14.09
CA ILE A 563 -11.66 6.35 -12.91
C ILE A 563 -11.79 7.38 -11.79
N SER A 564 -10.76 8.22 -11.61
CA SER A 564 -10.77 9.28 -10.61
C SER A 564 -11.76 10.39 -10.95
N PRO A 565 -12.27 11.14 -9.95
CA PRO A 565 -13.15 12.29 -10.16
C PRO A 565 -12.52 13.36 -11.08
N ALA A 566 -13.32 14.28 -11.58
CA ALA A 566 -12.84 15.40 -12.41
C ALA A 566 -11.80 16.30 -11.71
N THR A 567 -11.71 16.22 -10.40
CA THR A 567 -10.72 16.92 -9.54
C THR A 567 -9.48 16.08 -9.22
N GLY A 568 -9.44 14.81 -9.64
CA GLY A 568 -8.49 13.80 -9.17
C GLY A 568 -8.80 13.32 -7.75
N TYR A 569 -8.08 12.32 -7.25
CA TYR A 569 -8.09 11.94 -5.83
C TYR A 569 -7.19 12.90 -5.05
N LYS A 570 -7.63 13.31 -3.86
CA LYS A 570 -6.96 14.34 -3.06
C LYS A 570 -6.74 13.90 -1.63
N ALA A 571 -5.60 14.29 -1.07
CA ALA A 571 -5.34 14.24 0.36
C ALA A 571 -4.82 15.60 0.85
N ALA A 572 -5.10 15.92 2.10
CA ALA A 572 -4.92 17.27 2.66
C ALA A 572 -3.48 17.80 2.57
N LEU A 573 -2.47 16.91 2.68
CA LEU A 573 -1.06 17.30 2.72
C LEU A 573 -0.30 17.04 1.41
N VAL A 574 -0.99 16.67 0.34
CA VAL A 574 -0.38 16.55 -1.00
C VAL A 574 -0.01 17.95 -1.51
N SER A 575 1.28 18.16 -1.82
CA SER A 575 1.79 19.46 -2.24
C SER A 575 2.90 19.34 -3.27
N GLY A 576 2.61 19.72 -4.51
CA GLY A 576 3.53 19.66 -5.65
C GLY A 576 3.99 18.24 -5.98
N PRO A 577 3.10 17.24 -6.14
CA PRO A 577 3.49 15.86 -6.36
C PRO A 577 4.30 15.71 -7.65
N ARG A 578 5.37 14.89 -7.61
CA ARG A 578 6.30 14.67 -8.72
C ARG A 578 6.36 13.22 -9.16
N GLY A 579 6.93 12.37 -8.34
CA GLY A 579 7.04 10.94 -8.61
C GLY A 579 5.93 10.15 -7.95
N LEU A 580 5.62 8.98 -8.51
CA LEU A 580 4.78 8.00 -7.84
C LEU A 580 5.30 6.60 -8.09
N ALA A 581 5.03 5.69 -7.14
CA ALA A 581 5.28 4.26 -7.24
C ALA A 581 4.12 3.50 -6.58
N ILE A 582 3.91 2.25 -6.98
CA ILE A 582 2.87 1.37 -6.45
C ILE A 582 3.54 0.16 -5.82
N ASP A 583 3.13 -0.19 -4.60
CA ASP A 583 3.72 -1.29 -3.87
C ASP A 583 2.96 -2.63 -4.06
N ALA A 584 3.51 -3.69 -3.47
CA ALA A 584 2.91 -5.01 -3.52
C ALA A 584 1.66 -5.16 -2.61
N SER A 585 1.35 -4.15 -1.81
CA SER A 585 0.12 -4.06 -1.00
C SER A 585 -1.03 -3.38 -1.75
N GLY A 586 -0.72 -2.68 -2.85
CA GLY A 586 -1.68 -1.88 -3.61
C GLY A 586 -1.77 -0.43 -3.11
N ASN A 587 -0.81 0.05 -2.34
CA ASN A 587 -0.73 1.45 -1.96
C ASN A 587 -0.06 2.27 -3.07
N VAL A 588 -0.51 3.50 -3.26
CA VAL A 588 0.12 4.46 -4.19
C VAL A 588 0.93 5.47 -3.38
N TRP A 589 2.24 5.43 -3.55
CA TRP A 589 3.19 6.31 -2.91
C TRP A 589 3.55 7.47 -3.83
N ILE A 590 3.40 8.71 -3.35
CA ILE A 590 3.78 9.91 -4.09
C ILE A 590 4.76 10.77 -3.31
N THR A 591 5.69 11.38 -4.01
CA THR A 591 6.61 12.37 -3.43
C THR A 591 6.03 13.76 -3.57
N ASN A 592 5.96 14.50 -2.49
CA ASN A 592 5.49 15.88 -2.42
C ASN A 592 6.68 16.83 -2.48
N PHE A 593 7.09 17.24 -3.68
CA PHE A 593 8.26 18.07 -3.89
C PHE A 593 8.22 19.39 -3.09
N THR A 594 7.07 20.08 -3.13
CA THR A 594 6.89 21.35 -2.41
C THR A 594 6.62 21.12 -0.92
N GLY A 595 5.99 20.00 -0.58
CA GLY A 595 5.65 19.63 0.80
C GLY A 595 6.79 18.98 1.58
N ASN A 596 7.92 18.63 0.95
CA ASN A 596 9.02 17.89 1.56
C ASN A 596 8.54 16.65 2.33
N SER A 597 7.65 15.87 1.72
CA SER A 597 6.99 14.73 2.35
C SER A 597 6.69 13.62 1.33
N VAL A 598 6.25 12.48 1.82
CA VAL A 598 5.73 11.38 1.01
C VAL A 598 4.32 11.08 1.46
N THR A 599 3.39 10.89 0.53
CA THR A 599 2.01 10.50 0.85
C THR A 599 1.74 9.11 0.30
N GLU A 600 1.17 8.25 1.14
CA GLU A 600 0.71 6.90 0.82
C GLU A 600 -0.81 6.90 0.75
N PHE A 601 -1.38 6.60 -0.41
CA PHE A 601 -2.81 6.33 -0.59
C PHE A 601 -3.05 4.84 -0.36
N ILE A 602 -3.69 4.54 0.76
CA ILE A 602 -3.85 3.17 1.30
C ILE A 602 -4.82 2.36 0.43
N GLY A 603 -4.35 1.21 -0.08
CA GLY A 603 -5.17 0.25 -0.81
C GLY A 603 -5.83 0.77 -2.08
N ALA A 604 -5.37 1.91 -2.63
CA ALA A 604 -6.02 2.60 -3.75
C ALA A 604 -5.81 1.89 -5.09
N ALA A 605 -4.70 1.17 -5.26
CA ALA A 605 -4.30 0.50 -6.50
C ALA A 605 -4.41 -1.03 -6.37
N THR A 606 -4.28 -1.72 -7.49
CA THR A 606 -4.07 -3.17 -7.47
C THR A 606 -2.61 -3.48 -7.12
N PRO A 607 -2.35 -4.45 -6.21
CA PRO A 607 -1.00 -4.88 -5.84
C PRO A 607 -0.09 -5.10 -7.04
N THR A 608 1.16 -4.61 -6.95
CA THR A 608 2.15 -4.64 -8.05
C THR A 608 3.47 -5.21 -7.54
N PRO A 609 4.15 -6.13 -8.28
CA PRO A 609 5.43 -6.67 -7.85
C PRO A 609 6.48 -5.57 -7.62
N THR A 610 7.26 -5.70 -6.56
CA THR A 610 8.36 -4.77 -6.24
C THR A 610 9.66 -5.53 -5.95
N PRO A 611 10.84 -5.03 -6.41
CA PRO A 611 10.95 -3.92 -7.36
C PRO A 611 10.30 -4.28 -8.71
N ILE A 612 9.77 -3.28 -9.39
CA ILE A 612 9.17 -3.51 -10.71
C ILE A 612 10.26 -3.96 -11.69
N SER A 613 9.99 -5.01 -12.44
CA SER A 613 10.90 -5.55 -13.45
C SER A 613 10.23 -5.59 -14.82
N PRO A 614 11.00 -5.65 -15.92
CA PRO A 614 10.45 -5.73 -17.26
C PRO A 614 9.41 -6.84 -17.47
N ALA A 615 9.59 -7.98 -16.80
CA ALA A 615 8.69 -9.13 -16.92
C ALA A 615 7.40 -9.02 -16.11
N THR A 616 7.27 -8.02 -15.23
CA THR A 616 6.16 -7.94 -14.24
C THR A 616 5.28 -6.70 -14.38
N HIS A 617 5.47 -5.91 -15.43
CA HIS A 617 4.67 -4.72 -15.70
C HIS A 617 3.17 -5.05 -15.77
N GLY A 618 2.35 -4.28 -15.07
CA GLY A 618 0.89 -4.38 -15.11
C GLY A 618 0.32 -5.71 -14.63
N GLN A 619 1.07 -6.49 -13.85
CA GLN A 619 0.67 -7.79 -13.31
C GLN A 619 0.58 -7.74 -11.79
N ARG A 620 -0.26 -8.61 -11.22
CA ARG A 620 -0.25 -8.85 -9.77
C ARG A 620 0.96 -9.69 -9.38
N PRO A 621 1.47 -9.54 -8.15
CA PRO A 621 2.54 -10.36 -7.61
C PRO A 621 2.23 -11.85 -7.59
#